data_a3adf72fb90fad50d82f0b7751c06824
#
_entry.id   a3adf72fb90fad50d82f0b7751c06824
#
_cell.length_a   1.000
_cell.length_b   1.000
_cell.length_c   1.000
_cell.angle_alpha   90.00
_cell.angle_beta   90.00
_cell.angle_gamma   90.00
#
_symmetry.space_group_name_H-M   'P 1'
#
loop_
_entity.id
_entity.type
_entity.pdbx_description
1 polymer ?
#
loop_
_entity_poly.entity_id
_entity_poly.type
_entity_poly.pdbx_seq_one_letter_code
_entity_poly.pdbx_strand_id
1 'polypeptide(L)' 'MYSKKRVIRPNNEVVRYYCDNGYGLSVACHEHSHGGKEGLYEIALLKGDKIHYDEEWTDVRGWLTKSEVWSWLRIVSEY' A
#
# COMPACT_ATOMS: atom_id res chain seq x y z
N MET A 1 -9.59 -7.52 -10.03
CA MET A 1 -9.53 -8.32 -8.81
C MET A 1 -8.14 -8.31 -8.20
N TYR A 2 -8.04 -8.60 -6.95
CA TYR A 2 -6.78 -8.64 -6.24
C TYR A 2 -6.79 -9.76 -5.20
N SER A 3 -5.59 -10.22 -4.82
CA SER A 3 -5.39 -11.12 -3.70
C SER A 3 -4.64 -10.39 -2.57
N LYS A 4 -4.86 -10.84 -1.33
CA LYS A 4 -4.33 -10.19 -0.14
C LYS A 4 -3.30 -11.10 0.52
N LYS A 5 -2.15 -10.55 0.86
CA LYS A 5 -1.15 -11.22 1.67
C LYS A 5 -0.76 -10.32 2.85
N ARG A 6 -0.93 -10.85 4.07
CA ARG A 6 -0.60 -10.13 5.29
C ARG A 6 0.79 -10.52 5.77
N VAL A 7 1.63 -9.52 5.98
CA VAL A 7 2.95 -9.70 6.55
C VAL A 7 2.98 -9.01 7.90
N ILE A 8 3.19 -9.78 8.97
CA ILE A 8 3.27 -9.25 10.34
C ILE A 8 4.70 -9.36 10.82
N ARG A 9 5.24 -8.26 11.32
CA ARG A 9 6.55 -8.20 11.95
C ARG A 9 6.40 -7.55 13.33
N PRO A 10 7.32 -7.79 14.29
CA PRO A 10 7.29 -7.08 15.56
C PRO A 10 7.19 -5.58 15.33
N ASN A 11 6.19 -4.94 15.92
CA ASN A 11 5.90 -3.52 15.82
C ASN A 11 5.54 -3.00 14.44
N ASN A 12 5.43 -3.89 13.43
CA ASN A 12 5.08 -3.51 12.07
C ASN A 12 4.03 -4.44 11.53
N GLU A 13 2.92 -3.90 11.07
CA GLU A 13 1.93 -4.66 10.32
C GLU A 13 1.82 -4.07 8.93
N VAL A 14 2.08 -4.90 7.92
CA VAL A 14 1.97 -4.52 6.51
C VAL A 14 1.06 -5.53 5.84
N VAL A 15 0.08 -5.03 5.12
CA VAL A 15 -0.81 -5.85 4.29
C VAL A 15 -0.50 -5.55 2.84
N ARG A 16 -0.23 -6.58 2.06
CA ARG A 16 0.04 -6.45 0.63
C ARG A 16 -1.15 -6.94 -0.16
N TYR A 17 -1.59 -6.13 -1.10
CA TYR A 17 -2.66 -6.45 -2.03
C TYR A 17 -2.07 -6.60 -3.41
N TYR A 18 -2.32 -7.73 -4.05
CA TYR A 18 -1.79 -8.05 -5.38
C TYR A 18 -2.93 -8.05 -6.39
N CYS A 19 -2.80 -7.22 -7.42
CA CYS A 19 -3.78 -7.15 -8.50
C CYS A 19 -3.44 -8.13 -9.61
N ASP A 20 -4.41 -8.48 -10.42
CA ASP A 20 -4.23 -9.46 -11.51
C ASP A 20 -3.33 -8.92 -12.64
N ASN A 21 -3.12 -7.61 -12.68
CA ASN A 21 -2.30 -6.95 -13.71
C ASN A 21 -0.81 -6.89 -13.38
N GLY A 22 -0.37 -7.53 -12.31
CA GLY A 22 1.04 -7.53 -11.88
C GLY A 22 1.42 -6.38 -10.96
N TYR A 23 0.51 -5.45 -10.71
CA TYR A 23 0.69 -4.35 -9.75
C TYR A 23 0.00 -4.66 -8.44
N GLY A 24 0.25 -3.84 -7.43
CA GLY A 24 -0.40 -3.97 -6.15
C GLY A 24 -0.07 -2.81 -5.22
N LEU A 25 -0.52 -2.93 -3.98
CA LEU A 25 -0.23 -1.96 -2.92
C LEU A 25 0.29 -2.65 -1.68
N SER A 26 1.34 -2.07 -1.11
CA SER A 26 1.76 -2.35 0.26
C SER A 26 1.12 -1.31 1.16
N VAL A 27 0.36 -1.74 2.15
CA VAL A 27 -0.39 -0.86 3.05
C VAL A 27 0.14 -1.03 4.47
N ALA A 28 0.62 0.05 5.05
CA ALA A 28 1.20 0.06 6.39
C ALA A 28 0.47 1.05 7.30
N CYS A 29 0.28 0.66 8.57
CA CYS A 29 -0.24 1.54 9.60
C CYS A 29 0.43 1.13 10.93
N HIS A 30 1.54 1.76 11.25
CA HIS A 30 2.27 1.52 12.50
C HIS A 30 2.99 2.80 12.91
N GLU A 31 3.64 2.79 14.08
CA GLU A 31 4.23 4.01 14.64
C GLU A 31 5.33 4.66 13.77
N HIS A 32 5.94 3.89 12.86
CA HIS A 32 6.99 4.39 11.97
C HIS A 32 6.50 4.71 10.55
N SER A 33 5.25 4.42 10.23
CA SER A 33 4.68 4.78 8.92
C SER A 33 4.14 6.21 8.94
N HIS A 34 4.10 6.84 7.76
CA HIS A 34 3.58 8.19 7.63
C HIS A 34 2.08 8.23 7.96
N GLY A 35 1.75 8.86 9.06
CA GLY A 35 0.38 8.96 9.56
C GLY A 35 -0.05 7.81 10.47
N GLY A 36 0.80 6.81 10.69
CA GLY A 36 0.43 5.62 11.46
C GLY A 36 0.02 5.90 12.89
N LYS A 37 0.68 6.83 13.57
CA LYS A 37 0.32 7.24 14.94
C LYS A 37 -1.05 7.87 15.04
N GLU A 38 -1.53 8.46 13.95
CA GLU A 38 -2.85 9.08 13.86
C GLU A 38 -3.91 8.10 13.34
N GLY A 39 -3.56 6.81 13.17
CA GLY A 39 -4.48 5.82 12.60
C GLY A 39 -4.65 5.94 11.10
N LEU A 40 -3.78 6.67 10.42
CA LEU A 40 -3.79 6.83 8.98
C LEU A 40 -2.79 5.88 8.32
N TYR A 41 -2.96 5.66 7.03
CA TYR A 41 -2.23 4.63 6.29
C TYR A 41 -1.19 5.21 5.36
N GLU A 42 -0.11 4.44 5.18
CA GLU A 42 0.92 4.71 4.18
C GLU A 42 0.85 3.61 3.13
N ILE A 43 0.90 3.98 1.86
CA ILE A 43 0.87 3.02 0.77
C ILE A 43 2.10 3.17 -0.12
N ALA A 44 2.54 2.04 -0.69
CA ALA A 44 3.59 2.00 -1.70
C ALA A 44 3.12 1.15 -2.87
N LEU A 45 3.49 1.56 -4.07
CA LEU A 45 3.17 0.80 -5.27
C LEU A 45 4.03 -0.45 -5.33
N LEU A 46 3.41 -1.58 -5.63
CA LEU A 46 4.10 -2.84 -5.89
C LEU A 46 4.03 -3.17 -7.37
N LYS A 47 5.15 -3.68 -7.89
CA LYS A 47 5.19 -4.32 -9.20
C LYS A 47 5.80 -5.71 -8.98
N GLY A 48 5.02 -6.75 -9.24
CA GLY A 48 5.36 -8.07 -8.75
C GLY A 48 5.37 -8.04 -7.22
N ASP A 49 6.44 -8.48 -6.60
CA ASP A 49 6.57 -8.53 -5.14
C ASP A 49 7.51 -7.45 -4.59
N LYS A 50 7.82 -6.44 -5.39
CA LYS A 50 8.76 -5.38 -5.03
C LYS A 50 8.12 -4.00 -5.08
N ILE A 51 8.55 -3.12 -4.18
CA ILE A 51 8.17 -1.72 -4.23
C ILE A 51 8.73 -1.10 -5.51
N HIS A 52 7.87 -0.41 -6.23
CA HIS A 52 8.20 0.16 -7.53
C HIS A 52 7.99 1.67 -7.52
N TYR A 53 8.95 2.39 -8.06
CA TYR A 53 8.87 3.84 -8.23
C TYR A 53 8.89 4.18 -9.71
N ASP A 54 8.09 5.16 -10.11
CA ASP A 54 8.04 5.66 -11.48
C ASP A 54 7.65 7.15 -11.48
N GLU A 55 7.31 7.71 -12.63
CA GLU A 55 6.98 9.13 -12.76
C GLU A 55 5.74 9.53 -11.97
N GLU A 56 4.78 8.63 -11.82
CA GLU A 56 3.55 8.87 -11.08
C GLU A 56 3.72 8.54 -9.60
N TRP A 57 4.49 7.50 -9.30
CA TRP A 57 4.78 7.06 -7.93
C TRP A 57 6.25 7.32 -7.61
N THR A 58 6.58 8.58 -7.37
CA THR A 58 7.95 8.97 -7.04
C THR A 58 8.35 8.61 -5.63
N ASP A 59 7.37 8.36 -4.75
CA ASP A 59 7.57 8.00 -3.35
C ASP A 59 6.33 7.28 -2.82
N VAL A 60 6.41 6.82 -1.58
CA VAL A 60 5.24 6.32 -0.86
C VAL A 60 4.24 7.45 -0.60
N ARG A 61 2.99 7.10 -0.36
CA ARG A 61 1.94 8.06 -0.04
C ARG A 61 1.43 7.79 1.37
N GLY A 62 1.51 8.79 2.21
CA GLY A 62 1.13 8.67 3.61
C GLY A 62 -0.10 9.48 3.97
N TRP A 63 -0.48 9.40 5.26
CA TRP A 63 -1.59 10.18 5.84
C TRP A 63 -2.94 9.91 5.17
N LEU A 64 -3.16 8.65 4.72
CA LEU A 64 -4.37 8.28 3.99
C LEU A 64 -5.41 7.66 4.92
N THR A 65 -6.67 8.01 4.68
CA THR A 65 -7.79 7.32 5.33
C THR A 65 -7.97 5.94 4.69
N LYS A 66 -8.68 5.07 5.38
CA LYS A 66 -9.02 3.73 4.85
C LYS A 66 -9.73 3.82 3.50
N SER A 67 -10.65 4.77 3.38
CA SER A 67 -11.39 5.01 2.14
C SER A 67 -10.46 5.39 0.99
N GLU A 68 -9.47 6.25 1.26
CA GLU A 68 -8.48 6.65 0.26
C GLU A 68 -7.59 5.48 -0.17
N VAL A 69 -7.22 4.60 0.76
CA VAL A 69 -6.46 3.39 0.45
C VAL A 69 -7.23 2.49 -0.54
N TRP A 70 -8.52 2.28 -0.30
CA TRP A 70 -9.36 1.48 -1.19
C TRP A 70 -9.50 2.12 -2.56
N SER A 71 -9.60 3.45 -2.62
CA SER A 71 -9.63 4.19 -3.89
C SER A 71 -8.34 3.99 -4.68
N TRP A 72 -7.19 4.05 -4.01
CA TRP A 72 -5.90 3.81 -4.66
C TRP A 72 -5.76 2.36 -5.14
N LEU A 73 -6.23 1.39 -4.37
CA LEU A 73 -6.19 -0.01 -4.79
C LEU A 73 -7.00 -0.23 -6.06
N ARG A 74 -8.16 0.40 -6.15
CA ARG A 74 -8.98 0.36 -7.36
C ARG A 74 -8.25 0.96 -8.56
N ILE A 75 -7.63 2.13 -8.39
CA ILE A 75 -6.85 2.79 -9.43
C ILE A 75 -5.72 1.87 -9.91
N VAL A 76 -4.96 1.33 -8.97
CA VAL A 76 -3.81 0.45 -9.28
C VAL A 76 -4.27 -0.84 -9.98
N SER A 77 -5.42 -1.36 -9.62
CA SER A 77 -5.97 -2.57 -10.27
C SER A 77 -6.32 -2.36 -11.75
N GLU A 78 -6.40 -1.10 -12.17
CA GLU A 78 -6.72 -0.72 -13.54
C GLU A 78 -5.49 -0.26 -14.35
N TYR A 79 -4.31 -0.34 -13.78
CA TYR A 79 -3.06 0.05 -14.45
C TYR A 79 -2.75 -0.78 -15.70
#